data_6dcb0cf82ea23bd544ed709509ad46dd
#
_entry.id   6dcb0cf82ea23bd544ed709509ad46dd
#
_cell.length_a   1.000
_cell.length_b   1.000
_cell.length_c   1.000
_cell.angle_alpha   90.00
_cell.angle_beta   90.00
_cell.angle_gamma   90.00
#
_symmetry.space_group_name_H-M   'P 1'
#
loop_
_entity.id
_entity.type
_entity.pdbx_description
1 polymer ?
#
loop_
_entity_poly.entity_id
_entity_poly.type
_entity_poly.pdbx_seq_one_letter_code
_entity_poly.pdbx_strand_id
1 'polypeptide(L)'
;MIVALMIGRIGSKGFPGKNMKLVLGKPLCEYPLIAAKKSKFVEKIFVSTDCPQISEISKKYKCVLLNRPKELATNEALGEDVYRYAYLQIKNILRKENKNIDLVVLLMANAATITSDLIDQGVKRLQSDSSFDSAVTTSIYNMYSPLRARKLEKDGSLKPFVPFESFGDPKKLNCDRDSQGNVYFADMSVSVVRPKCLENTQNGLLPQKWMGKKIAPIFSEFGCDI
;
A
#
# COMPACT_ATOMS: atom_id res chain seq x y z
N MET A 1 -20.31 3.62 0.79
CA MET A 1 -19.58 3.89 -0.47
C MET A 1 -18.15 3.39 -0.37
N ILE A 2 -17.66 2.68 -1.38
CA ILE A 2 -16.27 2.23 -1.47
C ILE A 2 -15.52 3.12 -2.44
N VAL A 3 -14.46 3.76 -1.97
CA VAL A 3 -13.67 4.71 -2.76
C VAL A 3 -12.25 4.23 -2.95
N ALA A 4 -11.62 4.54 -4.09
CA ALA A 4 -10.19 4.37 -4.27
C ALA A 4 -9.47 5.70 -4.10
N LEU A 5 -8.32 5.68 -3.44
CA LEU A 5 -7.42 6.81 -3.26
C LEU A 5 -6.04 6.44 -3.77
N MET A 6 -5.63 7.01 -4.88
CA MET A 6 -4.26 6.90 -5.39
C MET A 6 -3.42 8.09 -4.94
N ILE A 7 -2.22 7.80 -4.43
CA ILE A 7 -1.20 8.82 -4.17
C ILE A 7 -0.03 8.65 -5.14
N GLY A 8 0.48 9.77 -5.64
CA GLY A 8 1.67 9.81 -6.48
C GLY A 8 2.28 11.20 -6.44
N ARG A 9 3.60 11.30 -6.35
CA ARG A 9 4.30 12.59 -6.33
C ARG A 9 5.32 12.69 -7.45
N ILE A 10 5.70 13.92 -7.77
CA ILE A 10 6.88 14.21 -8.57
C ILE A 10 8.14 13.98 -7.71
N GLY A 11 9.26 13.61 -8.29
CA GLY A 11 10.54 13.62 -7.58
C GLY A 11 10.79 12.42 -6.65
N SER A 12 10.66 11.20 -7.14
CA SER A 12 11.13 10.00 -6.44
C SER A 12 12.65 9.93 -6.39
N LYS A 13 13.27 9.77 -5.19
CA LYS A 13 14.75 9.68 -5.04
C LYS A 13 15.31 8.36 -5.55
N GLY A 14 14.69 7.21 -5.22
CA GLY A 14 15.22 5.90 -5.58
C GLY A 14 15.19 5.62 -7.08
N PHE A 15 14.13 6.04 -7.75
CA PHE A 15 13.99 5.93 -9.21
C PHE A 15 13.27 7.18 -9.75
N PRO A 16 14.02 8.21 -10.20
CA PRO A 16 13.43 9.45 -10.67
C PRO A 16 12.45 9.27 -11.83
N GLY A 17 11.29 9.89 -11.70
CA GLY A 17 10.24 9.84 -12.71
C GLY A 17 9.54 8.48 -12.84
N LYS A 18 9.70 7.56 -11.89
CA LYS A 18 9.18 6.19 -11.97
C LYS A 18 7.70 6.11 -12.34
N ASN A 19 6.88 6.97 -11.77
CA ASN A 19 5.43 6.95 -12.02
C ASN A 19 5.05 7.20 -13.49
N MET A 20 5.94 7.85 -14.25
CA MET A 20 5.75 8.17 -15.67
C MET A 20 6.51 7.24 -16.60
N LYS A 21 7.31 6.29 -16.09
CA LYS A 21 7.98 5.30 -16.94
C LYS A 21 6.95 4.42 -17.64
N LEU A 22 7.22 4.15 -18.91
CA LEU A 22 6.36 3.28 -19.71
C LEU A 22 6.63 1.81 -19.37
N VAL A 23 5.56 1.11 -19.07
CA VAL A 23 5.53 -0.34 -18.90
C VAL A 23 4.49 -0.86 -19.88
N LEU A 24 4.86 -1.73 -20.81
CA LEU A 24 3.96 -2.25 -21.86
C LEU A 24 3.16 -1.13 -22.56
N GLY A 25 3.82 0.00 -22.86
CA GLY A 25 3.26 1.12 -23.59
C GLY A 25 2.38 2.10 -22.78
N LYS A 26 2.25 1.91 -21.46
CA LYS A 26 1.49 2.83 -20.58
C LYS A 26 2.35 3.35 -19.45
N PRO A 27 2.15 4.62 -19.02
CA PRO A 27 2.76 5.13 -17.80
C PRO A 27 2.41 4.27 -16.58
N LEU A 28 3.39 4.05 -15.71
CA LEU A 28 3.22 3.18 -14.53
C LEU A 28 2.02 3.57 -13.67
N CYS A 29 1.79 4.87 -13.47
CA CYS A 29 0.66 5.40 -12.70
C CYS A 29 -0.73 5.11 -13.31
N GLU A 30 -0.80 4.65 -14.56
CA GLU A 30 -2.07 4.34 -15.21
C GLU A 30 -2.63 2.98 -14.78
N TYR A 31 -1.75 2.02 -14.42
CA TYR A 31 -2.17 0.68 -14.01
C TYR A 31 -3.09 0.64 -12.79
N PRO A 32 -2.79 1.32 -11.66
CA PRO A 32 -3.70 1.37 -10.52
C PRO A 32 -5.04 2.03 -10.85
N LEU A 33 -5.07 3.02 -11.75
CA LEU A 33 -6.32 3.64 -12.20
C LEU A 33 -7.16 2.68 -13.04
N ILE A 34 -6.53 1.92 -13.95
CA ILE A 34 -7.20 0.88 -14.74
C ILE A 34 -7.78 -0.19 -13.81
N ALA A 35 -7.01 -0.68 -12.84
CA ALA A 35 -7.45 -1.68 -11.88
C ALA A 35 -8.64 -1.18 -11.06
N ALA A 36 -8.56 0.03 -10.49
CA ALA A 36 -9.66 0.63 -9.74
C ALA A 36 -10.91 0.83 -10.58
N LYS A 37 -10.75 1.26 -11.85
CA LYS A 37 -11.88 1.48 -12.76
C LYS A 37 -12.59 0.20 -13.15
N LYS A 38 -11.85 -0.94 -13.20
CA LYS A 38 -12.40 -2.27 -13.51
C LYS A 38 -12.94 -3.02 -12.30
N SER A 39 -12.65 -2.58 -11.08
CA SER A 39 -13.20 -3.16 -9.85
C SER A 39 -14.72 -3.10 -9.85
N LYS A 40 -15.35 -4.17 -9.36
CA LYS A 40 -16.81 -4.28 -9.22
C LYS A 40 -17.37 -3.48 -8.03
N PHE A 41 -16.50 -3.02 -7.13
CA PHE A 41 -16.88 -2.40 -5.87
C PHE A 41 -16.49 -0.92 -5.77
N VAL A 42 -15.46 -0.48 -6.51
CA VAL A 42 -15.00 0.90 -6.45
C VAL A 42 -15.99 1.81 -7.19
N GLU A 43 -16.61 2.72 -6.44
CA GLU A 43 -17.64 3.63 -6.95
C GLU A 43 -17.05 4.97 -7.41
N LYS A 44 -15.98 5.45 -6.75
CA LYS A 44 -15.36 6.74 -7.06
C LYS A 44 -13.84 6.66 -6.82
N ILE A 45 -13.07 7.29 -7.71
CA ILE A 45 -11.61 7.30 -7.65
C ILE A 45 -11.13 8.72 -7.37
N PHE A 46 -10.29 8.87 -6.36
CA PHE A 46 -9.65 10.11 -5.96
C PHE A 46 -8.15 9.99 -6.15
N VAL A 47 -7.51 11.09 -6.55
CA VAL A 47 -6.06 11.12 -6.78
C VAL A 47 -5.46 12.33 -6.09
N SER A 48 -4.49 12.08 -5.21
CA SER A 48 -3.71 13.11 -4.55
C SER A 48 -2.31 13.17 -5.15
N THR A 49 -2.03 14.20 -5.92
CA THR A 49 -0.76 14.37 -6.64
C THR A 49 -0.37 15.84 -6.78
N ASP A 50 0.93 16.10 -6.80
CA ASP A 50 1.56 17.36 -7.19
C ASP A 50 2.14 17.30 -8.63
N CYS A 51 2.01 16.14 -9.30
CA CYS A 51 2.53 15.88 -10.64
C CYS A 51 1.48 16.23 -11.72
N PRO A 52 1.75 17.24 -12.59
CA PRO A 52 0.82 17.61 -13.67
C PRO A 52 0.49 16.46 -14.61
N GLN A 53 1.46 15.61 -14.96
CA GLN A 53 1.24 14.48 -15.86
C GLN A 53 0.31 13.43 -15.24
N ILE A 54 0.47 13.12 -13.94
CA ILE A 54 -0.45 12.21 -13.22
C ILE A 54 -1.84 12.83 -13.17
N SER A 55 -1.96 14.15 -12.97
CA SER A 55 -3.24 14.85 -12.98
C SER A 55 -3.96 14.72 -14.34
N GLU A 56 -3.23 14.91 -15.43
CA GLU A 56 -3.81 14.78 -16.79
C GLU A 56 -4.27 13.34 -17.10
N ILE A 57 -3.45 12.34 -16.72
CA ILE A 57 -3.83 10.93 -16.84
C ILE A 57 -5.09 10.64 -16.01
N SER A 58 -5.12 11.13 -14.77
CA SER A 58 -6.26 10.92 -13.86
C SER A 58 -7.56 11.48 -14.40
N LYS A 59 -7.53 12.64 -15.09
CA LYS A 59 -8.71 13.23 -15.75
C LYS A 59 -9.28 12.31 -16.83
N LYS A 60 -8.44 11.61 -17.62
CA LYS A 60 -8.88 10.62 -18.63
C LYS A 60 -9.71 9.51 -18.01
N TYR A 61 -9.42 9.13 -16.76
CA TYR A 61 -10.15 8.11 -16.00
C TYR A 61 -11.31 8.68 -15.18
N LYS A 62 -11.64 9.99 -15.33
CA LYS A 62 -12.71 10.69 -14.60
C LYS A 62 -12.50 10.62 -13.08
N CYS A 63 -11.24 10.70 -12.65
CA CYS A 63 -10.90 10.74 -11.23
C CYS A 63 -11.12 12.14 -10.65
N VAL A 64 -11.45 12.21 -9.37
CA VAL A 64 -11.50 13.45 -8.62
C VAL A 64 -10.10 13.80 -8.14
N LEU A 65 -9.55 14.93 -8.58
CA LEU A 65 -8.26 15.42 -8.12
C LEU A 65 -8.41 16.10 -6.76
N LEU A 66 -7.52 15.73 -5.84
CA LEU A 66 -7.42 16.33 -4.52
C LEU A 66 -6.23 17.28 -4.47
N ASN A 67 -6.37 18.36 -3.74
CA ASN A 67 -5.26 19.25 -3.47
C ASN A 67 -4.21 18.52 -2.59
N ARG A 68 -2.96 18.53 -3.02
CA ARG A 68 -1.82 18.03 -2.25
C ARG A 68 -0.94 19.21 -1.87
N PRO A 69 -0.90 19.61 -0.60
CA PRO A 69 -0.07 20.73 -0.17
C PRO A 69 1.42 20.38 -0.29
N LYS A 70 2.23 21.41 -0.47
CA LYS A 70 3.68 21.27 -0.74
C LYS A 70 4.40 20.50 0.37
N GLU A 71 3.98 20.67 1.62
CA GLU A 71 4.53 20.00 2.79
C GLU A 71 4.36 18.48 2.74
N LEU A 72 3.29 18.02 2.10
CA LEU A 72 3.02 16.59 1.89
C LEU A 72 3.58 16.06 0.56
N ALA A 73 4.22 16.89 -0.25
CA ALA A 73 4.87 16.51 -1.51
C ALA A 73 6.38 16.33 -1.37
N THR A 74 6.95 16.54 -0.18
CA THR A 74 8.38 16.41 0.10
C THR A 74 8.81 14.94 0.20
N ASN A 75 10.13 14.70 0.23
CA ASN A 75 10.69 13.37 0.41
C ASN A 75 10.53 12.83 1.83
N GLU A 76 10.42 13.72 2.78
CA GLU A 76 10.28 13.47 4.21
C GLU A 76 8.83 13.19 4.63
N ALA A 77 7.87 13.59 3.78
CA ALA A 77 6.45 13.36 4.03
C ALA A 77 6.14 11.86 4.08
N LEU A 78 5.60 11.40 5.20
CA LEU A 78 5.20 10.01 5.37
C LEU A 78 3.97 9.70 4.52
N GLY A 79 3.94 8.51 3.95
CA GLY A 79 2.78 8.04 3.16
C GLY A 79 1.47 8.07 3.96
N GLU A 80 1.55 7.78 5.27
CA GLU A 80 0.40 7.80 6.18
C GLU A 80 -0.21 9.20 6.34
N ASP A 81 0.61 10.24 6.39
CA ASP A 81 0.13 11.64 6.50
C ASP A 81 -0.58 12.07 5.20
N VAL A 82 -0.02 11.64 4.06
CA VAL A 82 -0.63 11.91 2.76
C VAL A 82 -1.99 11.20 2.64
N TYR A 83 -2.07 9.92 3.01
CA TYR A 83 -3.33 9.17 2.99
C TYR A 83 -4.37 9.78 3.91
N ARG A 84 -3.98 10.10 5.15
CA ARG A 84 -4.87 10.72 6.13
C ARG A 84 -5.41 12.07 5.65
N TYR A 85 -4.53 12.94 5.16
CA TYR A 85 -4.92 14.25 4.64
C TYR A 85 -5.88 14.13 3.45
N ALA A 86 -5.55 13.28 2.47
CA ALA A 86 -6.39 13.05 1.31
C ALA A 86 -7.75 12.44 1.70
N TYR A 87 -7.76 11.48 2.64
CA TYR A 87 -8.98 10.89 3.18
C TYR A 87 -9.91 11.93 3.80
N LEU A 88 -9.38 12.87 4.58
CA LEU A 88 -10.19 13.93 5.19
C LEU A 88 -10.83 14.84 4.13
N GLN A 89 -10.14 15.13 3.02
CA GLN A 89 -10.74 15.83 1.88
C GLN A 89 -11.88 15.02 1.26
N ILE A 90 -11.65 13.72 1.01
CA ILE A 90 -12.68 12.80 0.47
C ILE A 90 -13.92 12.79 1.37
N LYS A 91 -13.70 12.65 2.68
CA LYS A 91 -14.77 12.64 3.67
C LYS A 91 -15.61 13.92 3.62
N ASN A 92 -14.96 15.08 3.50
CA ASN A 92 -15.63 16.36 3.37
C ASN A 92 -16.41 16.51 2.05
N ILE A 93 -15.86 16.04 0.92
CA ILE A 93 -16.54 16.06 -0.38
C ILE A 93 -17.79 15.17 -0.32
N LEU A 94 -17.66 13.94 0.14
CA LEU A 94 -18.75 12.98 0.16
C LEU A 94 -19.83 13.33 1.18
N ARG A 95 -19.46 13.96 2.31
CA ARG A 95 -20.44 14.47 3.29
C ARG A 95 -21.37 15.52 2.67
N LYS A 96 -20.87 16.39 1.78
CA LYS A 96 -21.71 17.34 1.05
C LYS A 96 -22.66 16.67 0.07
N GLU A 97 -22.33 15.45 -0.37
CA GLU A 97 -23.18 14.60 -1.22
C GLU A 97 -24.10 13.66 -0.38
N ASN A 98 -24.14 13.79 0.95
CA ASN A 98 -24.83 12.90 1.89
C ASN A 98 -24.41 11.43 1.76
N LYS A 99 -23.12 11.17 1.50
CA LYS A 99 -22.54 9.84 1.35
C LYS A 99 -21.53 9.54 2.44
N ASN A 100 -21.56 8.29 2.94
CA ASN A 100 -20.60 7.78 3.90
C ASN A 100 -19.58 6.86 3.21
N ILE A 101 -18.36 6.81 3.76
CA ILE A 101 -17.29 5.92 3.29
C ILE A 101 -17.34 4.64 4.12
N ASP A 102 -17.49 3.49 3.47
CA ASP A 102 -17.46 2.18 4.11
C ASP A 102 -16.03 1.61 4.11
N LEU A 103 -15.36 1.67 2.96
CA LEU A 103 -13.99 1.22 2.78
C LEU A 103 -13.23 2.18 1.85
N VAL A 104 -11.90 2.24 2.05
CA VAL A 104 -10.97 2.98 1.20
C VAL A 104 -9.95 2.02 0.60
N VAL A 105 -9.86 1.98 -0.72
CA VAL A 105 -8.82 1.26 -1.45
C VAL A 105 -7.64 2.22 -1.66
N LEU A 106 -6.55 1.98 -0.94
CA LEU A 106 -5.34 2.77 -1.06
C LEU A 106 -4.45 2.21 -2.17
N LEU A 107 -4.01 3.07 -3.06
CA LEU A 107 -3.24 2.74 -4.24
C LEU A 107 -1.98 3.61 -4.32
N MET A 108 -0.89 3.02 -4.78
CA MET A 108 0.34 3.73 -5.08
C MET A 108 0.49 3.89 -6.60
N ALA A 109 0.91 5.07 -7.05
CA ALA A 109 1.08 5.35 -8.48
C ALA A 109 2.19 4.50 -9.17
N ASN A 110 3.00 3.79 -8.41
CA ASN A 110 4.05 2.89 -8.90
C ASN A 110 3.68 1.39 -8.86
N ALA A 111 2.45 1.04 -8.52
CA ALA A 111 2.03 -0.35 -8.43
C ALA A 111 1.57 -0.89 -9.81
N ALA A 112 2.47 -1.55 -10.55
CA ALA A 112 2.19 -2.09 -11.88
C ALA A 112 1.45 -3.44 -11.85
N THR A 113 1.64 -4.23 -10.79
CA THR A 113 1.12 -5.60 -10.66
C THR A 113 -0.30 -5.67 -10.11
N ILE A 114 -0.89 -4.54 -9.83
CA ILE A 114 -2.25 -4.42 -9.31
C ILE A 114 -3.29 -4.84 -10.35
N THR A 115 -4.29 -5.62 -9.91
CA THR A 115 -5.44 -6.00 -10.72
C THR A 115 -6.76 -5.63 -10.04
N SER A 116 -7.83 -5.54 -10.83
CA SER A 116 -9.18 -5.36 -10.28
C SER A 116 -9.59 -6.48 -9.34
N ASP A 117 -9.14 -7.71 -9.64
CA ASP A 117 -9.48 -8.88 -8.82
C ASP A 117 -8.83 -8.84 -7.45
N LEU A 118 -7.59 -8.34 -7.32
CA LEU A 118 -6.95 -8.12 -6.02
C LEU A 118 -7.69 -7.05 -5.20
N ILE A 119 -8.14 -5.98 -5.83
CA ILE A 119 -8.98 -4.97 -5.19
C ILE A 119 -10.28 -5.61 -4.68
N ASP A 120 -10.96 -6.33 -5.54
CA ASP A 120 -12.24 -6.97 -5.23
C ASP A 120 -12.12 -8.03 -4.13
N GLN A 121 -11.01 -8.80 -4.11
CA GLN A 121 -10.71 -9.74 -3.02
C GLN A 121 -10.55 -9.02 -1.68
N GLY A 122 -9.79 -7.92 -1.64
CA GLY A 122 -9.59 -7.13 -0.43
C GLY A 122 -10.89 -6.54 0.11
N VAL A 123 -11.73 -6.02 -0.78
CA VAL A 123 -13.06 -5.50 -0.40
C VAL A 123 -13.93 -6.60 0.17
N LYS A 124 -14.06 -7.74 -0.51
CA LYS A 124 -14.83 -8.90 -0.03
C LYS A 124 -14.32 -9.40 1.30
N ARG A 125 -12.99 -9.45 1.48
CA ARG A 125 -12.39 -9.91 2.73
C ARG A 125 -12.82 -9.06 3.93
N LEU A 126 -12.86 -7.73 3.76
CA LEU A 126 -13.31 -6.84 4.83
C LEU A 126 -14.84 -6.81 5.00
N GLN A 127 -15.59 -7.04 3.93
CA GLN A 127 -17.04 -7.15 4.02
C GLN A 127 -17.47 -8.43 4.76
N SER A 128 -16.76 -9.55 4.56
CA SER A 128 -17.07 -10.84 5.17
C SER A 128 -16.69 -10.94 6.65
N ASP A 129 -15.73 -10.11 7.13
CA ASP A 129 -15.27 -10.18 8.53
C ASP A 129 -14.94 -8.78 9.05
N SER A 130 -15.82 -8.26 9.89
CA SER A 130 -15.70 -6.93 10.49
C SER A 130 -14.57 -6.80 11.52
N SER A 131 -13.98 -7.91 11.96
CA SER A 131 -12.87 -7.91 12.91
C SER A 131 -11.55 -7.41 12.33
N PHE A 132 -11.35 -7.49 10.99
CA PHE A 132 -10.17 -6.95 10.34
C PHE A 132 -10.26 -5.43 10.14
N ASP A 133 -9.14 -4.77 10.37
CA ASP A 133 -8.95 -3.34 10.16
C ASP A 133 -8.63 -3.02 8.69
N SER A 134 -7.83 -3.89 8.08
CA SER A 134 -7.40 -3.76 6.68
C SER A 134 -7.19 -5.12 6.02
N ALA A 135 -7.09 -5.10 4.68
CA ALA A 135 -6.64 -6.22 3.86
C ALA A 135 -5.56 -5.72 2.88
N VAL A 136 -4.43 -6.43 2.81
CA VAL A 136 -3.23 -5.96 2.11
C VAL A 136 -2.66 -7.06 1.22
N THR A 137 -2.23 -6.71 0.01
CA THR A 137 -1.57 -7.65 -0.89
C THR A 137 -0.29 -8.19 -0.27
N THR A 138 -0.14 -9.51 -0.36
CA THR A 138 0.98 -10.23 0.21
C THR A 138 1.34 -11.44 -0.64
N SER A 139 2.63 -11.71 -0.73
CA SER A 139 3.20 -12.83 -1.48
C SER A 139 4.20 -13.59 -0.61
N ILE A 140 4.47 -14.85 -0.97
CA ILE A 140 5.44 -15.66 -0.25
C ILE A 140 6.84 -15.39 -0.80
N TYR A 141 7.72 -14.88 0.09
CA TYR A 141 9.13 -14.61 -0.22
C TYR A 141 10.06 -15.23 0.84
N ASN A 142 10.15 -16.56 0.84
CA ASN A 142 10.91 -17.30 1.85
C ASN A 142 12.42 -16.98 1.82
N MET A 143 12.95 -16.50 0.69
CA MET A 143 14.36 -16.06 0.63
C MET A 143 14.63 -14.78 1.45
N TYR A 144 13.61 -13.97 1.73
CA TYR A 144 13.71 -12.76 2.57
C TYR A 144 13.34 -13.05 4.04
N SER A 145 13.49 -14.29 4.49
CA SER A 145 13.27 -14.59 5.90
C SER A 145 14.13 -13.68 6.80
N PRO A 146 13.54 -13.06 7.83
CA PRO A 146 14.28 -12.23 8.78
C PRO A 146 15.43 -13.00 9.46
N LEU A 147 15.32 -14.32 9.57
CA LEU A 147 16.38 -15.18 10.08
C LEU A 147 17.67 -15.14 9.23
N ARG A 148 17.53 -14.85 7.94
CA ARG A 148 18.67 -14.75 7.00
C ARG A 148 19.23 -13.34 6.88
N ALA A 149 18.49 -12.33 7.34
CA ALA A 149 18.91 -10.94 7.27
C ALA A 149 20.17 -10.69 8.10
N ARG A 150 21.12 -9.97 7.56
CA ARG A 150 22.38 -9.60 8.20
C ARG A 150 22.58 -8.09 8.12
N LYS A 151 23.25 -7.54 9.12
CA LYS A 151 23.78 -6.17 9.09
C LYS A 151 25.28 -6.20 8.99
N LEU A 152 25.84 -5.22 8.31
CA LEU A 152 27.27 -5.00 8.23
C LEU A 152 27.73 -4.20 9.45
N GLU A 153 28.69 -4.75 10.20
CA GLU A 153 29.30 -4.07 11.33
C GLU A 153 30.47 -3.17 10.87
N LYS A 154 30.96 -2.31 11.76
CA LYS A 154 32.04 -1.39 11.47
C LYS A 154 33.38 -2.09 11.14
N ASP A 155 33.57 -3.30 11.65
CA ASP A 155 34.75 -4.14 11.40
C ASP A 155 34.67 -4.93 10.07
N GLY A 156 33.61 -4.74 9.29
CA GLY A 156 33.36 -5.44 8.03
C GLY A 156 32.72 -6.83 8.20
N SER A 157 32.42 -7.26 9.41
CA SER A 157 31.76 -8.55 9.66
C SER A 157 30.24 -8.45 9.48
N LEU A 158 29.60 -9.60 9.21
CA LEU A 158 28.14 -9.72 9.13
C LEU A 158 27.59 -10.34 10.41
N LYS A 159 26.66 -9.64 11.07
CA LYS A 159 25.91 -10.16 12.21
C LYS A 159 24.43 -10.32 11.90
N PRO A 160 23.68 -11.15 12.65
CA PRO A 160 22.23 -11.20 12.50
C PRO A 160 21.60 -9.81 12.58
N PHE A 161 20.68 -9.52 11.68
CA PHE A 161 19.93 -8.25 11.72
C PHE A 161 18.94 -8.23 12.88
N VAL A 162 18.34 -9.39 13.17
CA VAL A 162 17.47 -9.63 14.32
C VAL A 162 18.13 -10.72 15.16
N PRO A 163 18.21 -10.58 16.50
CA PRO A 163 18.75 -11.62 17.38
C PRO A 163 18.04 -12.96 17.17
N PHE A 164 18.78 -14.05 17.14
CA PHE A 164 18.23 -15.39 16.86
C PHE A 164 17.22 -15.84 17.91
N GLU A 165 17.40 -15.40 19.15
CA GLU A 165 16.50 -15.67 20.28
C GLU A 165 15.09 -15.16 20.03
N SER A 166 14.93 -14.15 19.16
CA SER A 166 13.62 -13.64 18.74
C SER A 166 12.79 -14.67 17.96
N PHE A 167 13.44 -15.73 17.45
CA PHE A 167 12.79 -16.81 16.70
C PHE A 167 12.61 -18.08 17.53
N GLY A 168 12.90 -18.04 18.83
CA GLY A 168 12.83 -19.17 19.73
C GLY A 168 14.22 -19.68 20.15
N ASP A 169 14.34 -20.99 20.39
CA ASP A 169 15.61 -21.60 20.77
C ASP A 169 16.61 -21.61 19.59
N PRO A 170 17.72 -20.87 19.66
CA PRO A 170 18.69 -20.79 18.55
C PRO A 170 19.26 -22.15 18.15
N LYS A 171 19.34 -23.11 19.07
CA LYS A 171 19.86 -24.46 18.80
C LYS A 171 18.97 -25.31 17.90
N LYS A 172 17.70 -24.92 17.76
CA LYS A 172 16.71 -25.57 16.90
C LYS A 172 16.58 -24.92 15.53
N LEU A 173 17.21 -23.75 15.35
CA LEU A 173 17.19 -23.04 14.07
C LEU A 173 18.15 -23.71 13.09
N ASN A 174 17.72 -23.85 11.85
CA ASN A 174 18.52 -24.40 10.76
C ASN A 174 18.29 -23.61 9.46
N CYS A 175 18.99 -23.99 8.40
CA CYS A 175 18.88 -23.34 7.10
C CYS A 175 17.78 -23.93 6.21
N ASP A 176 17.06 -24.93 6.67
CA ASP A 176 15.95 -25.52 5.92
C ASP A 176 14.82 -24.51 5.77
N ARG A 177 14.38 -24.35 4.52
CA ARG A 177 13.35 -23.40 4.15
C ARG A 177 12.02 -23.73 4.83
N ASP A 178 11.71 -25.02 4.95
CA ASP A 178 10.41 -25.47 5.47
C ASP A 178 10.37 -25.43 7.00
N SER A 179 11.52 -25.47 7.68
CA SER A 179 11.58 -25.42 9.16
C SER A 179 11.15 -24.07 9.75
N GLN A 180 11.11 -23.01 8.95
CA GLN A 180 10.81 -21.64 9.39
C GLN A 180 9.40 -21.19 9.06
N GLY A 181 8.63 -22.02 8.32
CA GLY A 181 7.34 -21.64 7.77
C GLY A 181 7.45 -20.61 6.64
N ASN A 182 6.31 -20.20 6.12
CA ASN A 182 6.25 -19.20 5.05
C ASN A 182 6.44 -17.78 5.58
N VAL A 183 7.27 -17.03 4.86
CA VAL A 183 7.45 -15.59 5.05
C VAL A 183 6.56 -14.85 4.07
N TYR A 184 5.57 -14.15 4.59
CA TYR A 184 4.67 -13.34 3.83
C TYR A 184 5.16 -11.91 3.78
N PHE A 185 5.45 -11.41 2.60
CA PHE A 185 5.89 -10.04 2.37
C PHE A 185 4.72 -9.20 1.86
N ALA A 186 4.36 -8.16 2.60
CA ALA A 186 3.31 -7.24 2.21
C ALA A 186 3.89 -6.17 1.27
N ASP A 187 3.56 -6.24 -0.03
CA ASP A 187 4.00 -5.28 -1.04
C ASP A 187 3.14 -4.01 -1.10
N MET A 188 1.97 -4.06 -0.47
CA MET A 188 1.04 -2.92 -0.36
C MET A 188 0.55 -2.37 -1.71
N SER A 189 0.67 -3.13 -2.80
CA SER A 189 0.15 -2.74 -4.12
C SER A 189 -1.33 -2.39 -4.04
N VAL A 190 -2.09 -3.20 -3.28
CA VAL A 190 -3.47 -2.93 -2.86
C VAL A 190 -3.55 -2.98 -1.35
N SER A 191 -4.14 -1.95 -0.77
CA SER A 191 -4.48 -1.93 0.64
C SER A 191 -5.91 -1.43 0.79
N VAL A 192 -6.80 -2.30 1.23
CA VAL A 192 -8.18 -1.92 1.54
C VAL A 192 -8.30 -1.69 3.03
N VAL A 193 -8.74 -0.52 3.44
CA VAL A 193 -8.76 -0.13 4.86
C VAL A 193 -10.12 0.39 5.29
N ARG A 194 -10.45 0.20 6.56
CA ARG A 194 -11.61 0.87 7.17
C ARG A 194 -11.29 2.33 7.47
N PRO A 195 -12.27 3.23 7.37
CA PRO A 195 -12.11 4.66 7.69
C PRO A 195 -11.39 4.93 9.02
N LYS A 196 -11.69 4.17 10.07
CA LYS A 196 -11.08 4.32 11.40
C LYS A 196 -9.56 4.26 11.39
N CYS A 197 -8.96 3.51 10.46
CA CYS A 197 -7.50 3.37 10.33
C CYS A 197 -6.85 4.66 9.84
N LEU A 198 -7.53 5.44 9.01
CA LEU A 198 -7.07 6.74 8.51
C LEU A 198 -7.45 7.89 9.45
N GLU A 199 -8.49 7.72 10.26
CA GLU A 199 -8.92 8.69 11.25
C GLU A 199 -8.01 8.67 12.48
N ASN A 200 -7.54 7.49 12.88
CA ASN A 200 -6.70 7.30 14.06
C ASN A 200 -5.49 6.39 13.77
N THR A 201 -4.54 6.91 13.01
CA THR A 201 -3.30 6.21 12.62
C THR A 201 -2.43 5.81 13.81
N GLN A 202 -2.53 6.51 14.98
CA GLN A 202 -1.71 6.20 16.16
C GLN A 202 -1.96 4.82 16.74
N ASN A 203 -3.14 4.23 16.47
CA ASN A 203 -3.50 2.91 16.97
C ASN A 203 -3.02 1.74 16.07
N GLY A 204 -2.40 2.02 14.95
CA GLY A 204 -1.92 1.00 14.01
C GLY A 204 -0.55 0.42 14.37
N LEU A 205 -0.21 -0.72 13.75
CA LEU A 205 1.10 -1.35 13.88
C LEU A 205 2.15 -0.65 13.01
N LEU A 206 3.37 -0.61 13.51
CA LEU A 206 4.52 -0.15 12.72
C LEU A 206 4.85 -1.19 11.61
N PRO A 207 5.48 -0.75 10.53
CA PRO A 207 5.83 0.63 10.18
C PRO A 207 4.70 1.41 9.51
N GLN A 208 3.65 0.76 9.02
CA GLN A 208 2.53 1.37 8.31
C GLN A 208 1.27 1.42 9.19
N LYS A 209 1.22 2.37 10.11
CA LYS A 209 0.13 2.50 11.10
C LYS A 209 -1.27 2.63 10.50
N TRP A 210 -1.37 3.11 9.28
CA TRP A 210 -2.64 3.21 8.54
C TRP A 210 -3.28 1.85 8.19
N MET A 211 -2.58 0.74 8.38
CA MET A 211 -3.14 -0.61 8.22
C MET A 211 -3.97 -1.07 9.43
N GLY A 212 -3.91 -0.37 10.57
CA GLY A 212 -4.55 -0.78 11.81
C GLY A 212 -3.78 -1.88 12.55
N LYS A 213 -4.48 -2.69 13.34
CA LYS A 213 -3.88 -3.74 14.18
C LYS A 213 -4.12 -5.15 13.63
N LYS A 214 -5.30 -5.41 13.09
CA LYS A 214 -5.66 -6.73 12.55
C LYS A 214 -5.74 -6.66 11.03
N ILE A 215 -4.71 -7.18 10.37
CA ILE A 215 -4.50 -7.09 8.93
C ILE A 215 -4.79 -8.43 8.30
N ALA A 216 -5.68 -8.47 7.28
CA ALA A 216 -5.94 -9.66 6.49
C ALA A 216 -5.01 -9.72 5.28
N PRO A 217 -4.53 -10.90 4.87
CA PRO A 217 -3.80 -11.05 3.62
C PRO A 217 -4.75 -11.03 2.42
N ILE A 218 -4.29 -10.42 1.32
CA ILE A 218 -4.80 -10.63 -0.03
C ILE A 218 -3.67 -11.37 -0.76
N PHE A 219 -3.82 -12.66 -1.00
CA PHE A 219 -2.75 -13.47 -1.59
C PHE A 219 -2.54 -13.12 -3.06
N SER A 220 -1.29 -12.82 -3.41
CA SER A 220 -0.82 -12.63 -4.78
C SER A 220 0.30 -13.61 -5.07
N GLU A 221 0.39 -14.10 -6.31
CA GLU A 221 1.46 -15.02 -6.72
C GLU A 221 2.84 -14.35 -6.66
N PHE A 222 2.88 -13.05 -6.91
CA PHE A 222 4.09 -12.23 -6.83
C PHE A 222 3.75 -10.80 -6.41
N GLY A 223 4.67 -10.17 -5.72
CA GLY A 223 4.62 -8.75 -5.40
C GLY A 223 5.70 -7.99 -6.16
N CYS A 224 5.48 -6.69 -6.36
CA CYS A 224 6.47 -5.80 -6.94
C CYS A 224 6.43 -4.48 -6.17
N ASP A 225 7.50 -4.20 -5.45
CA ASP A 225 7.77 -2.90 -4.87
C ASP A 225 8.93 -2.24 -5.62
N ILE A 226 8.73 -1.01 -6.12
CA ILE A 226 9.72 -0.26 -6.92
C ILE A 226 10.12 1.02 -6.18
#